data_c4da48077850a60fe2dc550c55b9db80
#
_entry.id   c4da48077850a60fe2dc550c55b9db80
#
_cell.length_a   1.000
_cell.length_b   1.000
_cell.length_c   1.000
_cell.angle_alpha   90.00
_cell.angle_beta   90.00
_cell.angle_gamma   90.00
#
_symmetry.space_group_name_H-M   'P 1'
#
loop_
_entity.id
_entity.type
_entity.pdbx_description
1 polymer ?
#
loop_
_entity_poly.entity_id
_entity_poly.type
_entity_poly.pdbx_seq_one_letter_code
_entity_poly.pdbx_strand_id
1 'polypeptide(L)'
;MNTFNIPTIEVKRLLFRKFCEERDFDAYAVFYGSEQTRYYGGQLDRSSAWRAAAAMMGHWVIRGYGAWAIEEKATGDFCGIVGLWYPEGWPEQEISWSIVAEKQGRGFAYEAAVRARQYAYEALGWDVVHSCILEGNSASKGLAQKLGAVLERSDDHPTRGKFLIYRHIEGP
;
A
#
# COMPACT_ATOMS: atom_id res chain seq x y z
N MET A 1 -6.61 28.82 -0.17
CA MET A 1 -6.63 27.47 -0.78
C MET A 1 -5.73 26.58 0.07
N ASN A 2 -6.28 25.54 0.69
CA ASN A 2 -5.43 24.55 1.33
C ASN A 2 -4.63 23.82 0.24
N THR A 3 -3.34 24.08 0.20
CA THR A 3 -2.42 23.35 -0.70
C THR A 3 -2.34 21.92 -0.19
N PHE A 4 -2.97 21.01 -0.92
CA PHE A 4 -2.85 19.57 -0.67
C PHE A 4 -1.41 19.14 -0.96
N ASN A 5 -0.72 18.63 0.05
CA ASN A 5 0.67 18.19 -0.09
C ASN A 5 0.81 16.74 0.36
N ILE A 6 1.28 15.87 -0.54
CA ILE A 6 1.71 14.52 -0.20
C ILE A 6 3.20 14.60 0.19
N PRO A 7 3.56 14.26 1.43
CA PRO A 7 4.95 14.37 1.85
C PRO A 7 5.85 13.43 1.06
N THR A 8 7.03 13.90 0.70
CA THR A 8 8.11 13.09 0.15
C THR A 8 8.94 12.55 1.30
N ILE A 9 9.20 11.24 1.31
CA ILE A 9 9.95 10.58 2.38
C ILE A 9 11.06 9.74 1.74
N GLU A 10 12.30 9.95 2.20
CA GLU A 10 13.43 9.13 1.80
C GLU A 10 13.74 8.06 2.84
N VAL A 11 14.04 6.86 2.36
CA VAL A 11 14.62 5.77 3.14
C VAL A 11 15.90 5.28 2.45
N LYS A 12 16.49 4.20 2.92
CA LYS A 12 17.80 3.75 2.43
C LYS A 12 17.88 3.60 0.91
N ARG A 13 16.93 2.87 0.32
CA ARG A 13 16.92 2.55 -1.11
C ARG A 13 15.77 3.16 -1.88
N LEU A 14 14.75 3.67 -1.18
CA LEU A 14 13.49 4.06 -1.76
C LEU A 14 13.17 5.54 -1.50
N LEU A 15 12.43 6.11 -2.42
CA LEU A 15 11.81 7.41 -2.32
C LEU A 15 10.29 7.23 -2.36
N PHE A 16 9.60 7.71 -1.34
CA PHE A 16 8.14 7.82 -1.27
C PHE A 16 7.74 9.17 -1.83
N ARG A 17 6.91 9.18 -2.82
CA ARG A 17 6.50 10.42 -3.45
C ARG A 17 5.05 10.37 -3.95
N LYS A 18 4.53 11.51 -4.33
CA LYS A 18 3.26 11.60 -5.02
C LYS A 18 3.29 10.75 -6.30
N PHE A 19 2.20 10.04 -6.57
CA PHE A 19 1.98 9.37 -7.86
C PHE A 19 1.95 10.41 -8.99
N CYS A 20 2.66 10.14 -10.06
CA CYS A 20 2.76 11.00 -11.24
C CYS A 20 2.31 10.21 -12.47
N GLU A 21 1.25 10.67 -13.13
CA GLU A 21 0.65 9.93 -14.24
C GLU A 21 1.66 9.68 -15.37
N GLU A 22 2.42 10.69 -15.76
CA GLU A 22 3.37 10.60 -16.86
C GLU A 22 4.55 9.65 -16.60
N ARG A 23 4.86 9.40 -15.34
CA ARG A 23 6.00 8.56 -14.93
C ARG A 23 5.59 7.15 -14.52
N ASP A 24 4.45 7.04 -13.85
CA ASP A 24 4.11 5.85 -13.08
C ASP A 24 2.96 5.05 -13.69
N PHE A 25 2.08 5.72 -14.45
CA PHE A 25 0.81 5.10 -14.80
C PHE A 25 0.97 3.90 -15.74
N ASP A 26 1.91 3.91 -16.65
CA ASP A 26 2.11 2.78 -17.57
C ASP A 26 2.53 1.52 -16.79
N ALA A 27 3.51 1.62 -15.89
CA ALA A 27 3.94 0.50 -15.06
C ALA A 27 2.84 0.07 -14.07
N TYR A 28 2.12 1.03 -13.49
CA TYR A 28 0.96 0.78 -12.64
C TYR A 28 -0.14 0.01 -13.37
N ALA A 29 -0.52 0.46 -14.57
CA ALA A 29 -1.58 -0.18 -15.36
C ALA A 29 -1.19 -1.59 -15.83
N VAL A 30 0.06 -1.80 -16.22
CA VAL A 30 0.59 -3.14 -16.55
C VAL A 30 0.49 -4.07 -15.34
N PHE A 31 0.94 -3.62 -14.18
CA PHE A 31 0.86 -4.41 -12.94
C PHE A 31 -0.59 -4.74 -12.59
N TYR A 32 -1.48 -3.74 -12.53
CA TYR A 32 -2.89 -3.96 -12.18
C TYR A 32 -3.69 -4.70 -13.25
N GLY A 33 -3.20 -4.78 -14.48
CA GLY A 33 -3.74 -5.63 -15.55
C GLY A 33 -3.29 -7.10 -15.47
N SER A 34 -2.37 -7.44 -14.57
CA SER A 34 -1.81 -8.78 -14.44
C SER A 34 -2.53 -9.66 -13.42
N GLU A 35 -2.37 -10.97 -13.51
CA GLU A 35 -2.91 -11.93 -12.54
C GLU A 35 -2.32 -11.78 -11.13
N GLN A 36 -1.22 -11.07 -10.98
CA GLN A 36 -0.59 -10.81 -9.69
C GLN A 36 -1.50 -9.99 -8.76
N THR A 37 -2.44 -9.24 -9.34
CA THR A 37 -3.36 -8.39 -8.58
C THR A 37 -4.63 -9.10 -8.11
N ARG A 38 -4.74 -10.41 -8.28
CA ARG A 38 -5.90 -11.19 -7.80
C ARG A 38 -6.25 -10.95 -6.34
N TYR A 39 -5.27 -10.60 -5.50
CA TYR A 39 -5.48 -10.28 -4.08
C TYR A 39 -5.59 -8.77 -3.78
N TYR A 40 -5.53 -7.93 -4.82
CA TYR A 40 -5.65 -6.47 -4.71
C TYR A 40 -6.94 -5.92 -5.34
N GLY A 41 -7.92 -6.80 -5.53
CA GLY A 41 -9.19 -6.46 -6.18
C GLY A 41 -9.37 -7.06 -7.56
N GLY A 42 -8.39 -7.87 -8.03
CA GLY A 42 -8.42 -8.53 -9.35
C GLY A 42 -7.80 -7.68 -10.45
N GLN A 43 -7.76 -8.27 -11.65
CA GLN A 43 -7.24 -7.60 -12.84
C GLN A 43 -8.12 -6.41 -13.24
N LEU A 44 -7.48 -5.31 -13.59
CA LEU A 44 -8.13 -4.10 -14.05
C LEU A 44 -7.72 -3.81 -15.51
N ASP A 45 -8.68 -3.44 -16.34
CA ASP A 45 -8.34 -2.80 -17.61
C ASP A 45 -7.70 -1.43 -17.36
N ARG A 46 -7.06 -0.87 -18.39
CA ARG A 46 -6.33 0.41 -18.28
C ARG A 46 -7.21 1.55 -17.74
N SER A 47 -8.46 1.62 -18.18
CA SER A 47 -9.41 2.65 -17.73
C SER A 47 -9.78 2.48 -16.24
N SER A 48 -9.98 1.24 -15.80
CA SER A 48 -10.25 0.92 -14.39
C SER A 48 -9.02 1.13 -13.51
N ALA A 49 -7.82 0.81 -14.02
CA ALA A 49 -6.56 1.12 -13.33
C ALA A 49 -6.37 2.63 -13.15
N TRP A 50 -6.73 3.45 -14.14
CA TRP A 50 -6.69 4.90 -13.99
C TRP A 50 -7.64 5.40 -12.88
N ARG A 51 -8.87 4.87 -12.84
CA ARG A 51 -9.83 5.21 -11.76
C ARG A 51 -9.34 4.77 -10.39
N ALA A 52 -8.66 3.62 -10.29
CA ALA A 52 -8.07 3.16 -9.05
C ALA A 52 -6.92 4.09 -8.58
N ALA A 53 -6.07 4.54 -9.50
CA ALA A 53 -5.03 5.52 -9.20
C ALA A 53 -5.63 6.87 -8.76
N ALA A 54 -6.68 7.34 -9.43
CA ALA A 54 -7.39 8.56 -9.04
C ALA A 54 -8.05 8.43 -7.65
N ALA A 55 -8.64 7.27 -7.32
CA ALA A 55 -9.19 7.00 -5.99
C ALA A 55 -8.09 6.99 -4.92
N MET A 56 -6.93 6.41 -5.20
CA MET A 56 -5.78 6.44 -4.30
C MET A 56 -5.31 7.88 -4.03
N MET A 57 -5.27 8.73 -5.05
CA MET A 57 -4.93 10.14 -4.88
C MET A 57 -6.03 10.90 -4.15
N GLY A 58 -7.30 10.58 -4.43
CA GLY A 58 -8.47 11.14 -3.72
C GLY A 58 -8.47 10.80 -2.23
N HIS A 59 -7.96 9.63 -1.86
CA HIS A 59 -7.85 9.22 -0.45
C HIS A 59 -6.99 10.20 0.37
N TRP A 60 -5.89 10.68 -0.18
CA TRP A 60 -5.07 11.74 0.45
C TRP A 60 -5.85 13.02 0.69
N VAL A 61 -6.70 13.41 -0.26
CA VAL A 61 -7.54 14.61 -0.15
C VAL A 61 -8.61 14.44 0.92
N ILE A 62 -9.25 13.27 0.95
CA ILE A 62 -10.41 13.00 1.81
C ILE A 62 -9.98 12.68 3.24
N ARG A 63 -8.94 11.88 3.43
CA ARG A 63 -8.50 11.37 4.74
C ARG A 63 -7.29 12.11 5.32
N GLY A 64 -6.56 12.90 4.52
CA GLY A 64 -5.32 13.55 4.94
C GLY A 64 -4.10 12.64 4.97
N TYR A 65 -4.25 11.38 4.58
CA TYR A 65 -3.19 10.39 4.43
C TYR A 65 -3.53 9.41 3.30
N GLY A 66 -2.57 8.60 2.87
CA GLY A 66 -2.81 7.64 1.78
C GLY A 66 -1.55 6.85 1.40
N ALA A 67 -1.57 6.32 0.20
CA ALA A 67 -0.45 5.55 -0.34
C ALA A 67 0.45 6.43 -1.22
N TRP A 68 1.73 6.12 -1.22
CA TRP A 68 2.76 6.76 -2.05
C TRP A 68 3.11 5.86 -3.23
N ALA A 69 3.52 6.49 -4.32
CA ALA A 69 4.35 5.84 -5.31
C ALA A 69 5.75 5.63 -4.72
N ILE A 70 6.26 4.40 -4.84
CA ILE A 70 7.58 4.03 -4.37
C ILE A 70 8.53 4.00 -5.56
N GLU A 71 9.62 4.75 -5.47
CA GLU A 71 10.69 4.84 -6.47
C GLU A 71 11.98 4.24 -5.94
N GLU A 72 12.67 3.44 -6.74
CA GLU A 72 14.02 2.97 -6.44
C GLU A 72 15.03 4.09 -6.70
N LYS A 73 15.70 4.59 -5.68
CA LYS A 73 16.62 5.75 -5.77
C LYS A 73 17.78 5.51 -6.75
N ALA A 74 18.23 4.27 -6.90
CA ALA A 74 19.36 3.95 -7.77
C ALA A 74 19.03 4.06 -9.26
N THR A 75 17.78 3.84 -9.65
CA THR A 75 17.37 3.79 -11.06
C THR A 75 16.33 4.84 -11.44
N GLY A 76 15.62 5.39 -10.46
CA GLY A 76 14.47 6.26 -10.67
C GLY A 76 13.19 5.50 -11.08
N ASP A 77 13.22 4.17 -11.05
CA ASP A 77 12.08 3.35 -11.48
C ASP A 77 10.96 3.33 -10.47
N PHE A 78 9.72 3.29 -10.98
CA PHE A 78 8.54 2.99 -10.16
C PHE A 78 8.60 1.53 -9.67
N CYS A 79 8.49 1.34 -8.35
CA CYS A 79 8.52 0.03 -7.73
C CYS A 79 7.14 -0.49 -7.32
N GLY A 80 6.17 0.39 -7.20
CA GLY A 80 4.85 0.02 -6.70
C GLY A 80 4.21 1.09 -5.83
N ILE A 81 3.19 0.68 -5.08
CA ILE A 81 2.42 1.53 -4.18
C ILE A 81 2.51 0.97 -2.77
N VAL A 82 2.88 1.79 -1.82
CA VAL A 82 2.88 1.43 -0.39
C VAL A 82 2.34 2.60 0.42
N GLY A 83 1.54 2.32 1.43
CA GLY A 83 1.07 3.38 2.30
C GLY A 83 -0.13 3.03 3.16
N LEU A 84 -0.85 4.04 3.57
CA LEU A 84 -1.95 3.96 4.51
C LEU A 84 -3.28 3.95 3.76
N TRP A 85 -4.18 3.06 4.16
CA TRP A 85 -5.43 2.84 3.45
C TRP A 85 -6.59 2.63 4.42
N TYR A 86 -7.68 3.35 4.20
CA TYR A 86 -8.92 3.20 4.96
C TYR A 86 -10.09 3.87 4.22
N PRO A 87 -10.52 3.33 3.08
CA PRO A 87 -11.72 3.83 2.42
C PRO A 87 -12.97 3.43 3.20
N GLU A 88 -14.11 3.99 2.83
CA GLU A 88 -15.40 3.65 3.41
C GLU A 88 -15.69 2.14 3.26
N GLY A 89 -16.13 1.50 4.35
CA GLY A 89 -16.42 0.07 4.41
C GLY A 89 -15.19 -0.84 4.52
N TRP A 90 -13.99 -0.28 4.69
CA TRP A 90 -12.79 -1.09 4.92
C TRP A 90 -12.73 -1.59 6.37
N PRO A 91 -12.21 -2.82 6.62
CA PRO A 91 -12.26 -3.41 7.98
C PRO A 91 -11.50 -2.61 9.03
N GLU A 92 -10.31 -2.12 8.69
CA GLU A 92 -9.44 -1.38 9.61
C GLU A 92 -8.54 -0.37 8.89
N GLN A 93 -8.02 0.59 9.65
CA GLN A 93 -6.91 1.42 9.20
C GLN A 93 -5.68 0.55 9.01
N GLU A 94 -5.15 0.53 7.79
CA GLU A 94 -4.07 -0.40 7.45
C GLU A 94 -2.87 0.26 6.79
N ILE A 95 -1.73 -0.42 6.87
CA ILE A 95 -0.67 -0.30 5.88
C ILE A 95 -0.88 -1.38 4.81
N SER A 96 -0.85 -0.94 3.56
CA SER A 96 -0.95 -1.81 2.40
C SER A 96 0.27 -1.66 1.50
N TRP A 97 0.53 -2.68 0.70
CA TRP A 97 1.66 -2.72 -0.21
C TRP A 97 1.33 -3.50 -1.47
N SER A 98 1.79 -2.98 -2.60
CA SER A 98 1.84 -3.69 -3.86
C SER A 98 3.13 -3.30 -4.59
N ILE A 99 3.96 -4.29 -4.90
CA ILE A 99 5.25 -4.10 -5.59
C ILE A 99 5.16 -4.77 -6.96
N VAL A 100 5.56 -4.05 -8.01
CA VAL A 100 5.57 -4.58 -9.39
C VAL A 100 6.49 -5.79 -9.48
N ALA A 101 6.17 -6.72 -10.40
CA ALA A 101 6.81 -8.04 -10.52
C ALA A 101 8.34 -7.97 -10.52
N GLU A 102 8.89 -7.09 -11.33
CA GLU A 102 10.32 -6.95 -11.58
C GLU A 102 11.10 -6.42 -10.36
N LYS A 103 10.38 -5.88 -9.39
CA LYS A 103 10.96 -5.31 -8.15
C LYS A 103 10.69 -6.18 -6.92
N GLN A 104 9.93 -7.28 -7.05
CA GLN A 104 9.67 -8.22 -5.97
C GLN A 104 10.93 -9.01 -5.56
N GLY A 105 10.91 -9.63 -4.38
CA GLY A 105 12.03 -10.43 -3.87
C GLY A 105 13.27 -9.64 -3.41
N ARG A 106 13.26 -8.30 -3.57
CA ARG A 106 14.39 -7.41 -3.25
C ARG A 106 14.28 -6.75 -1.86
N GLY A 107 13.24 -7.07 -1.11
CA GLY A 107 12.97 -6.51 0.22
C GLY A 107 12.37 -5.10 0.22
N PHE A 108 11.96 -4.59 -0.93
CA PHE A 108 11.39 -3.23 -1.05
C PHE A 108 10.06 -3.09 -0.31
N ALA A 109 9.18 -4.09 -0.40
CA ALA A 109 7.93 -4.08 0.34
C ALA A 109 8.15 -3.98 1.86
N TYR A 110 9.13 -4.71 2.39
CA TYR A 110 9.48 -4.66 3.82
C TYR A 110 9.99 -3.28 4.22
N GLU A 111 10.99 -2.75 3.49
CA GLU A 111 11.57 -1.43 3.76
C GLU A 111 10.50 -0.32 3.71
N ALA A 112 9.63 -0.38 2.71
CA ALA A 112 8.57 0.59 2.55
C ALA A 112 7.48 0.45 3.65
N ALA A 113 7.05 -0.76 3.97
CA ALA A 113 6.04 -1.00 5.00
C ALA A 113 6.51 -0.55 6.39
N VAL A 114 7.78 -0.79 6.76
CA VAL A 114 8.38 -0.28 7.99
C VAL A 114 8.23 1.25 8.06
N ARG A 115 8.60 1.96 6.99
CA ARG A 115 8.54 3.43 7.00
C ARG A 115 7.10 3.96 6.98
N ALA A 116 6.20 3.33 6.24
CA ALA A 116 4.79 3.70 6.24
C ALA A 116 4.15 3.51 7.63
N ARG A 117 4.50 2.42 8.33
CA ARG A 117 4.07 2.16 9.72
C ARG A 117 4.59 3.24 10.67
N GLN A 118 5.87 3.57 10.60
CA GLN A 118 6.44 4.66 11.40
C GLN A 118 5.72 5.99 11.16
N TYR A 119 5.40 6.31 9.91
CA TYR A 119 4.66 7.52 9.58
C TYR A 119 3.25 7.53 10.21
N ALA A 120 2.57 6.38 10.24
CA ALA A 120 1.27 6.28 10.89
C ALA A 120 1.35 6.61 12.40
N TYR A 121 2.36 6.09 13.10
CA TYR A 121 2.54 6.37 14.52
C TYR A 121 3.07 7.79 14.78
N GLU A 122 4.16 8.17 14.12
CA GLU A 122 4.90 9.41 14.42
C GLU A 122 4.21 10.68 13.90
N ALA A 123 3.65 10.61 12.67
CA ALA A 123 3.10 11.79 12.01
C ALA A 123 1.58 11.90 12.15
N LEU A 124 0.86 10.77 12.24
CA LEU A 124 -0.59 10.75 12.35
C LEU A 124 -1.10 10.43 13.75
N GLY A 125 -0.23 9.98 14.66
CA GLY A 125 -0.60 9.65 16.02
C GLY A 125 -1.54 8.43 16.12
N TRP A 126 -1.43 7.47 15.19
CA TRP A 126 -2.25 6.26 15.28
C TRP A 126 -1.82 5.42 16.46
N ASP A 127 -2.79 4.90 17.21
CA ASP A 127 -2.52 3.99 18.34
C ASP A 127 -2.28 2.56 17.87
N VAL A 128 -2.89 2.19 16.74
CA VAL A 128 -2.83 0.82 16.18
C VAL A 128 -2.76 0.89 14.65
N VAL A 129 -1.96 0.00 14.09
CA VAL A 129 -1.85 -0.20 12.64
C VAL A 129 -2.17 -1.65 12.32
N HIS A 130 -2.96 -1.89 11.29
CA HIS A 130 -3.30 -3.22 10.80
C HIS A 130 -2.77 -3.46 9.38
N SER A 131 -2.91 -4.70 8.91
CA SER A 131 -2.90 -5.09 7.51
C SER A 131 -4.06 -6.05 7.26
N CYS A 132 -4.94 -5.69 6.33
CA CYS A 132 -6.11 -6.46 5.94
C CYS A 132 -5.75 -7.32 4.73
N ILE A 133 -5.44 -8.59 4.96
CA ILE A 133 -4.87 -9.49 3.95
C ILE A 133 -5.89 -10.54 3.55
N LEU A 134 -6.21 -10.67 2.26
CA LEU A 134 -7.06 -11.75 1.78
C LEU A 134 -6.46 -13.12 2.11
N GLU A 135 -7.29 -14.04 2.59
CA GLU A 135 -6.88 -15.36 3.15
C GLU A 135 -5.91 -16.13 2.24
N GLY A 136 -6.09 -16.07 0.92
CA GLY A 136 -5.22 -16.75 -0.05
C GLY A 136 -3.87 -16.09 -0.31
N ASN A 137 -3.62 -14.85 0.18
CA ASN A 137 -2.42 -14.08 -0.13
C ASN A 137 -1.23 -14.46 0.78
N SER A 138 -0.59 -15.58 0.49
CA SER A 138 0.53 -16.10 1.29
C SER A 138 1.73 -15.16 1.34
N ALA A 139 2.02 -14.45 0.24
CA ALA A 139 3.14 -13.50 0.19
C ALA A 139 2.95 -12.34 1.16
N SER A 140 1.75 -11.72 1.18
CA SER A 140 1.46 -10.63 2.12
C SER A 140 1.37 -11.10 3.56
N LYS A 141 0.86 -12.30 3.82
CA LYS A 141 0.89 -12.91 5.16
C LYS A 141 2.32 -13.07 5.68
N GLY A 142 3.20 -13.60 4.84
CA GLY A 142 4.63 -13.76 5.19
C GLY A 142 5.31 -12.41 5.46
N LEU A 143 4.97 -11.37 4.71
CA LEU A 143 5.50 -10.03 4.96
C LEU A 143 4.96 -9.43 6.26
N ALA A 144 3.66 -9.53 6.53
CA ALA A 144 3.07 -9.07 7.78
C ALA A 144 3.72 -9.72 9.00
N GLN A 145 3.92 -11.05 8.96
CA GLN A 145 4.63 -11.79 10.02
C GLN A 145 6.08 -11.33 10.18
N LYS A 146 6.80 -11.12 9.07
CA LYS A 146 8.16 -10.58 9.10
C LYS A 146 8.24 -9.17 9.69
N LEU A 147 7.18 -8.38 9.56
CA LEU A 147 7.03 -7.07 10.20
C LEU A 147 6.66 -7.16 11.70
N GLY A 148 6.54 -8.36 12.24
CA GLY A 148 6.15 -8.60 13.63
C GLY A 148 4.64 -8.51 13.87
N ALA A 149 3.82 -8.44 12.83
CA ALA A 149 2.37 -8.40 12.99
C ALA A 149 1.81 -9.78 13.38
N VAL A 150 0.79 -9.77 14.23
CA VAL A 150 0.10 -10.98 14.70
C VAL A 150 -1.32 -11.02 14.15
N LEU A 151 -1.80 -12.21 13.81
CA LEU A 151 -3.19 -12.40 13.41
C LEU A 151 -4.11 -12.11 14.59
N GLU A 152 -4.97 -11.12 14.47
CA GLU A 152 -5.91 -10.71 15.51
C GLU A 152 -7.28 -11.34 15.30
N ARG A 153 -7.82 -11.28 14.08
CA ARG A 153 -9.13 -11.83 13.71
C ARG A 153 -9.27 -12.02 12.21
N SER A 154 -10.41 -12.53 11.81
CA SER A 154 -10.82 -12.54 10.40
C SER A 154 -12.19 -11.90 10.24
N ASP A 155 -12.40 -11.18 9.14
CA ASP A 155 -13.64 -10.51 8.78
C ASP A 155 -14.04 -10.87 7.35
N ASP A 156 -15.33 -11.13 7.13
CA ASP A 156 -15.87 -11.36 5.80
C ASP A 156 -16.30 -10.03 5.16
N HIS A 157 -15.63 -9.66 4.06
CA HIS A 157 -15.99 -8.45 3.32
C HIS A 157 -17.05 -8.79 2.26
N PRO A 158 -18.14 -8.00 2.12
CA PRO A 158 -19.28 -8.34 1.27
C PRO A 158 -18.95 -8.65 -0.19
N THR A 159 -17.89 -8.05 -0.74
CA THR A 159 -17.54 -8.17 -2.17
C THR A 159 -16.13 -8.67 -2.43
N ARG A 160 -15.27 -8.81 -1.40
CA ARG A 160 -13.85 -9.15 -1.57
C ARG A 160 -13.45 -10.49 -0.99
N GLY A 161 -14.33 -11.11 -0.19
CA GLY A 161 -14.05 -12.36 0.50
C GLY A 161 -13.47 -12.15 1.89
N LYS A 162 -12.82 -13.17 2.42
CA LYS A 162 -12.34 -13.18 3.80
C LYS A 162 -11.01 -12.50 3.96
N PHE A 163 -10.98 -11.47 4.80
CA PHE A 163 -9.77 -10.83 5.26
C PHE A 163 -9.26 -11.48 6.55
N LEU A 164 -7.96 -11.64 6.63
CA LEU A 164 -7.20 -11.88 7.84
C LEU A 164 -6.64 -10.55 8.31
N ILE A 165 -7.03 -10.12 9.50
CA ILE A 165 -6.63 -8.83 10.07
C ILE A 165 -5.39 -9.06 10.94
N TYR A 166 -4.25 -8.56 10.49
CA TYR A 166 -2.99 -8.61 11.21
C TYR A 166 -2.77 -7.29 11.92
N ARG A 167 -2.62 -7.34 13.24
CA ARG A 167 -2.26 -6.19 14.05
C ARG A 167 -0.75 -6.05 14.12
N HIS A 168 -0.24 -4.88 13.76
CA HIS A 168 1.17 -4.56 13.96
C HIS A 168 1.40 -4.20 15.42
N ILE A 169 2.29 -4.94 16.04
CA ILE A 169 2.76 -4.60 17.39
C ILE A 169 3.81 -3.50 17.23
N GLU A 170 3.75 -2.47 18.07
CA GLU A 170 4.80 -1.47 18.10
C GLU A 170 6.14 -2.17 18.35
N GLY A 171 7.01 -2.07 17.38
CA GLY A 171 8.39 -2.48 17.50
C GLY A 171 9.27 -1.24 17.42
N PRO A 172 10.49 -1.34 17.94
CA PRO A 172 11.42 -0.22 17.93
C PRO A 172 11.70 0.30 16.53
#